data_f265c016ded273b25bb83d73b29c1c81
#
_entry.id   f265c016ded273b25bb83d73b29c1c81
#
_cell.length_a   1.000
_cell.length_b   1.000
_cell.length_c   1.000
_cell.angle_alpha   90.00
_cell.angle_beta   90.00
_cell.angle_gamma   90.00
#
_symmetry.space_group_name_H-M   'P 1'
#
loop_
_entity.id
_entity.type
_entity.pdbx_description
1 polymer ?
#
loop_
_entity_poly.entity_id
_entity_poly.type
_entity_poly.pdbx_seq_one_letter_code
_entity_poly.pdbx_strand_id
1 'polypeptide(L)'
;MLKYYVADAFTDHIFAGNPAGVCIMDAWPSEEKMGRIAIENNLSETAFAVKEDEETYGIRWFTPGGEIDLCGHATLETAYILFRFYEQKLNLLQFRALKSAHHLTVKRNGDLLMMDFPAIEPVPFEYAEYMTEAMGAKPKEVYRTERDLMFVYDSEETVLNLKPDFNKVREFPVGKSVYVTARGRSCDYVGRAFWPKLNINEDPVCGAMYCTLIPFWYKRMEKQKTVARQLSARTGTIYCEYHGDRVTISGHCALYAEGNICVDE
;
A
#
# COMPACT_ATOMS: atom_id res chain seq x y z
N MET A 1 -23.34 -14.25 11.48
CA MET A 1 -22.79 -12.86 11.62
C MET A 1 -21.29 -12.94 11.56
N LEU A 2 -20.66 -12.04 10.82
CA LEU A 2 -19.21 -12.00 10.58
C LEU A 2 -18.60 -10.78 11.28
N LYS A 3 -17.54 -10.97 12.11
CA LYS A 3 -16.79 -9.86 12.70
C LYS A 3 -16.11 -9.05 11.60
N TYR A 4 -16.32 -7.75 11.66
CA TYR A 4 -15.87 -6.80 10.66
C TYR A 4 -15.25 -5.57 11.30
N TYR A 5 -14.13 -5.14 10.73
CA TYR A 5 -13.39 -3.96 11.15
C TYR A 5 -13.08 -3.09 9.93
N VAL A 6 -12.93 -1.81 10.14
CA VAL A 6 -12.31 -0.89 9.18
C VAL A 6 -11.19 -0.18 9.90
N ALA A 7 -10.01 -0.22 9.32
CA ALA A 7 -8.85 0.50 9.82
C ALA A 7 -8.20 1.30 8.70
N ASP A 8 -7.42 2.30 9.09
CA ASP A 8 -6.63 3.15 8.19
C ASP A 8 -5.15 2.84 8.41
N ALA A 9 -4.44 2.33 7.39
CA ALA A 9 -3.01 2.05 7.47
C ALA A 9 -2.15 3.27 7.17
N PHE A 10 -0.92 3.28 7.71
CA PHE A 10 0.08 4.35 7.56
C PHE A 10 -0.34 5.70 8.14
N THR A 11 -1.12 5.66 9.21
CA THR A 11 -1.59 6.83 9.96
C THR A 11 -1.83 6.47 11.42
N ASP A 12 -1.70 7.44 12.32
CA ASP A 12 -2.01 7.34 13.74
C ASP A 12 -3.42 7.91 14.10
N HIS A 13 -4.17 8.40 13.09
CA HIS A 13 -5.50 8.96 13.27
C HIS A 13 -6.43 8.56 12.10
N ILE A 14 -7.72 8.50 12.38
CA ILE A 14 -8.76 8.18 11.39
C ILE A 14 -8.92 9.29 10.33
N PHE A 15 -9.49 8.93 9.17
CA PHE A 15 -9.70 9.80 8.01
C PHE A 15 -8.42 10.19 7.25
N ALA A 16 -7.32 9.51 7.54
CA ALA A 16 -6.04 9.60 6.83
C ALA A 16 -5.58 8.19 6.43
N GLY A 17 -4.41 8.06 5.81
CA GLY A 17 -3.87 6.76 5.41
C GLY A 17 -4.68 6.05 4.32
N ASN A 18 -4.51 4.75 4.21
CA ASN A 18 -5.24 3.92 3.25
C ASN A 18 -6.20 3.00 4.00
N PRO A 19 -7.54 3.08 3.77
CA PRO A 19 -8.52 2.30 4.50
C PRO A 19 -8.73 0.92 3.88
N ALA A 20 -8.83 -0.13 4.70
CA ALA A 20 -9.34 -1.42 4.28
C ALA A 20 -10.37 -2.01 5.27
N GLY A 21 -11.25 -2.85 4.73
CA GLY A 21 -12.10 -3.72 5.52
C GLY A 21 -11.33 -4.97 5.95
N VAL A 22 -11.56 -5.45 7.17
CA VAL A 22 -10.93 -6.65 7.71
C VAL A 22 -11.99 -7.57 8.32
N CYS A 23 -12.03 -8.81 7.83
CA CYS A 23 -12.87 -9.87 8.36
C CYS A 23 -12.02 -10.99 8.96
N ILE A 24 -12.13 -11.22 10.27
CA ILE A 24 -11.48 -12.35 10.95
C ILE A 24 -12.50 -13.45 11.13
N MET A 25 -12.18 -14.67 10.66
CA MET A 25 -13.13 -15.76 10.52
C MET A 25 -12.55 -17.09 11.02
N ASP A 26 -13.48 -18.00 11.42
CA ASP A 26 -13.12 -19.37 11.82
C ASP A 26 -12.97 -20.31 10.62
N ALA A 27 -13.65 -20.02 9.50
CA ALA A 27 -13.61 -20.81 8.28
C ALA A 27 -13.82 -19.94 7.04
N TRP A 28 -13.32 -20.38 5.89
CA TRP A 28 -13.43 -19.67 4.62
C TRP A 28 -14.88 -19.69 4.11
N PRO A 29 -15.50 -18.52 3.84
CA PRO A 29 -16.72 -18.45 3.04
C PRO A 29 -16.44 -18.81 1.58
N SER A 30 -17.49 -18.92 0.78
CA SER A 30 -17.31 -19.04 -0.68
C SER A 30 -16.63 -17.77 -1.24
N GLU A 31 -15.89 -17.93 -2.32
CA GLU A 31 -15.26 -16.81 -3.04
C GLU A 31 -16.28 -15.78 -3.50
N GLU A 32 -17.44 -16.25 -3.98
CA GLU A 32 -18.56 -15.38 -4.34
C GLU A 32 -19.01 -14.51 -3.16
N LYS A 33 -19.16 -15.10 -1.96
CA LYS A 33 -19.59 -14.37 -0.75
C LYS A 33 -18.56 -13.30 -0.35
N MET A 34 -17.26 -13.63 -0.38
CA MET A 34 -16.18 -12.66 -0.12
C MET A 34 -16.18 -11.51 -1.14
N GLY A 35 -16.36 -11.82 -2.41
CA GLY A 35 -16.47 -10.82 -3.47
C GLY A 35 -17.65 -9.88 -3.27
N ARG A 36 -18.82 -10.41 -2.92
CA ARG A 36 -20.03 -9.60 -2.64
C ARG A 36 -19.85 -8.69 -1.44
N ILE A 37 -19.20 -9.17 -0.37
CA ILE A 37 -18.86 -8.33 0.80
C ILE A 37 -17.92 -7.19 0.38
N ALA A 38 -16.91 -7.46 -0.42
CA ALA A 38 -15.98 -6.43 -0.87
C ALA A 38 -16.66 -5.36 -1.74
N ILE A 39 -17.62 -5.78 -2.62
CA ILE A 39 -18.42 -4.86 -3.42
C ILE A 39 -19.30 -3.98 -2.53
N GLU A 40 -19.99 -4.57 -1.54
CA GLU A 40 -20.88 -3.83 -0.63
C GLU A 40 -20.10 -2.85 0.25
N ASN A 41 -18.91 -3.26 0.76
CA ASN A 41 -18.05 -2.39 1.54
C ASN A 41 -17.52 -1.20 0.73
N ASN A 42 -17.33 -1.37 -0.57
CA ASN A 42 -16.84 -0.35 -1.51
C ASN A 42 -15.56 0.39 -1.03
N LEU A 43 -14.70 -0.33 -0.31
CA LEU A 43 -13.35 0.11 0.05
C LEU A 43 -12.35 -0.34 -1.03
N SER A 44 -11.14 0.20 -0.99
CA SER A 44 -10.08 -0.24 -1.91
C SER A 44 -9.92 -1.74 -1.86
N GLU A 45 -9.82 -2.30 -0.65
CA GLU A 45 -9.77 -3.74 -0.39
C GLU A 45 -10.56 -4.12 0.86
N THR A 46 -11.02 -5.38 0.84
CA THR A 46 -11.44 -6.11 2.05
C THR A 46 -10.56 -7.35 2.20
N ALA A 47 -9.87 -7.45 3.32
CA ALA A 47 -9.08 -8.61 3.70
C ALA A 47 -9.94 -9.60 4.48
N PHE A 48 -9.76 -10.87 4.16
CA PHE A 48 -10.36 -12.01 4.87
C PHE A 48 -9.23 -12.87 5.43
N ALA A 49 -9.25 -13.17 6.72
CA ALA A 49 -8.21 -13.94 7.38
C ALA A 49 -8.79 -15.08 8.23
N VAL A 50 -8.17 -16.24 8.13
CA VAL A 50 -8.50 -17.45 8.89
C VAL A 50 -7.23 -17.95 9.56
N LYS A 51 -7.31 -18.26 10.86
CA LYS A 51 -6.19 -18.79 11.64
C LYS A 51 -5.82 -20.19 11.16
N GLU A 52 -4.53 -20.44 10.92
CA GLU A 52 -3.99 -21.75 10.51
C GLU A 52 -3.20 -22.43 11.65
N ASP A 53 -2.41 -21.62 12.39
CA ASP A 53 -1.67 -22.08 13.60
C ASP A 53 -1.49 -20.93 14.60
N GLU A 54 -0.54 -21.04 15.56
CA GLU A 54 -0.35 -20.05 16.62
C GLU A 54 -0.04 -18.64 16.10
N GLU A 55 0.79 -18.51 15.06
CA GLU A 55 1.28 -17.24 14.52
C GLU A 55 0.90 -17.03 13.06
N THR A 56 0.28 -18.03 12.41
CA THR A 56 0.01 -18.01 10.96
C THR A 56 -1.47 -17.90 10.66
N TYR A 57 -1.76 -17.03 9.70
CA TYR A 57 -3.09 -16.82 9.14
C TYR A 57 -3.06 -17.01 7.63
N GLY A 58 -4.02 -17.75 7.09
CA GLY A 58 -4.35 -17.66 5.68
C GLY A 58 -4.99 -16.30 5.42
N ILE A 59 -4.66 -15.63 4.29
CA ILE A 59 -5.22 -14.33 3.94
C ILE A 59 -5.61 -14.27 2.47
N ARG A 60 -6.73 -13.58 2.19
CA ARG A 60 -7.23 -13.27 0.84
C ARG A 60 -7.68 -11.82 0.81
N TRP A 61 -7.45 -11.13 -0.31
CA TRP A 61 -7.81 -9.73 -0.49
C TRP A 61 -8.74 -9.57 -1.70
N PHE A 62 -9.83 -8.89 -1.49
CA PHE A 62 -10.80 -8.60 -2.53
C PHE A 62 -10.98 -7.11 -2.70
N THR A 63 -10.87 -6.63 -3.93
CA THR A 63 -11.35 -5.32 -4.37
C THR A 63 -12.80 -5.45 -4.84
N PRO A 64 -13.55 -4.37 -5.08
CA PRO A 64 -14.82 -4.43 -5.79
C PRO A 64 -14.74 -5.08 -7.19
N GLY A 65 -13.54 -5.11 -7.79
CA GLY A 65 -13.26 -5.75 -9.07
C GLY A 65 -12.87 -7.24 -9.00
N GLY A 66 -12.72 -7.79 -7.81
CA GLY A 66 -12.36 -9.20 -7.59
C GLY A 66 -11.13 -9.40 -6.72
N GLU A 67 -10.73 -10.67 -6.58
CA GLU A 67 -9.58 -11.05 -5.74
C GLU A 67 -8.25 -10.67 -6.38
N ILE A 68 -7.35 -10.14 -5.56
CA ILE A 68 -5.99 -9.75 -5.94
C ILE A 68 -4.92 -10.63 -5.27
N ASP A 69 -3.71 -10.64 -5.85
CA ASP A 69 -2.63 -11.56 -5.45
C ASP A 69 -1.85 -11.09 -4.22
N LEU A 70 -1.82 -9.79 -3.97
CA LEU A 70 -1.04 -9.19 -2.88
C LEU A 70 -1.58 -7.80 -2.52
N CYS A 71 -1.76 -7.56 -1.21
CA CYS A 71 -2.10 -6.25 -0.68
C CYS A 71 -1.35 -5.96 0.63
N GLY A 72 -0.39 -5.03 0.59
CA GLY A 72 0.44 -4.71 1.76
C GLY A 72 -0.33 -3.99 2.86
N HIS A 73 -1.07 -2.90 2.54
CA HIS A 73 -1.78 -2.11 3.54
C HIS A 73 -2.89 -2.90 4.23
N ALA A 74 -3.70 -3.66 3.48
CA ALA A 74 -4.76 -4.48 4.09
C ALA A 74 -4.20 -5.64 4.94
N THR A 75 -2.97 -6.13 4.65
CA THR A 75 -2.26 -7.07 5.53
C THR A 75 -1.80 -6.39 6.81
N LEU A 76 -1.29 -5.16 6.71
CA LEU A 76 -0.87 -4.38 7.88
C LEU A 76 -2.05 -4.12 8.82
N GLU A 77 -3.21 -3.76 8.26
CA GLU A 77 -4.46 -3.56 9.02
C GLU A 77 -4.98 -4.86 9.62
N THR A 78 -4.91 -5.98 8.89
CA THR A 78 -5.27 -7.29 9.41
C THR A 78 -4.40 -7.64 10.61
N ALA A 79 -3.08 -7.42 10.51
CA ALA A 79 -2.17 -7.63 11.64
C ALA A 79 -2.48 -6.70 12.81
N TYR A 80 -2.79 -5.41 12.55
CA TYR A 80 -3.20 -4.47 13.58
C TYR A 80 -4.44 -4.96 14.35
N ILE A 81 -5.47 -5.41 13.64
CA ILE A 81 -6.69 -5.96 14.24
C ILE A 81 -6.39 -7.22 15.06
N LEU A 82 -5.58 -8.14 14.51
CA LEU A 82 -5.17 -9.35 15.21
C LEU A 82 -4.38 -9.04 16.49
N PHE A 83 -3.36 -8.20 16.44
CA PHE A 83 -2.59 -7.80 17.62
C PHE A 83 -3.44 -7.07 18.68
N ARG A 84 -4.46 -6.34 18.26
CA ARG A 84 -5.29 -5.55 19.16
C ARG A 84 -6.35 -6.39 19.87
N PHE A 85 -7.00 -7.34 19.16
CA PHE A 85 -8.19 -8.01 19.65
C PHE A 85 -8.03 -9.53 19.86
N TYR A 86 -7.10 -10.17 19.15
CA TYR A 86 -6.98 -11.62 19.11
C TYR A 86 -5.63 -12.13 19.63
N GLU A 87 -4.53 -11.54 19.20
CA GLU A 87 -3.18 -12.02 19.45
C GLU A 87 -2.33 -10.99 20.24
N GLN A 88 -2.87 -10.51 21.35
CA GLN A 88 -2.28 -9.40 22.11
C GLN A 88 -0.85 -9.69 22.65
N LYS A 89 -0.51 -10.98 22.84
CA LYS A 89 0.78 -11.42 23.37
C LYS A 89 1.86 -11.60 22.30
N LEU A 90 1.46 -11.72 21.03
CA LEU A 90 2.40 -11.92 19.92
C LEU A 90 2.99 -10.59 19.45
N ASN A 91 4.23 -10.66 18.95
CA ASN A 91 4.91 -9.53 18.30
C ASN A 91 5.23 -9.81 16.83
N LEU A 92 4.86 -10.99 16.34
CA LEU A 92 5.05 -11.42 14.97
C LEU A 92 3.81 -12.19 14.53
N LEU A 93 3.35 -11.92 13.31
CA LEU A 93 2.33 -12.68 12.59
C LEU A 93 2.82 -13.01 11.19
N GLN A 94 2.50 -14.20 10.74
CA GLN A 94 2.77 -14.68 9.40
C GLN A 94 1.44 -14.80 8.62
N PHE A 95 1.48 -14.40 7.35
CA PHE A 95 0.32 -14.48 6.48
C PHE A 95 0.68 -15.28 5.24
N ARG A 96 -0.12 -16.29 4.94
CA ARG A 96 -0.04 -17.06 3.71
C ARG A 96 -1.13 -16.62 2.76
N ALA A 97 -0.74 -15.94 1.69
CA ALA A 97 -1.67 -15.53 0.64
C ALA A 97 -2.16 -16.76 -0.13
N LEU A 98 -3.45 -17.05 -0.08
CA LEU A 98 -3.98 -18.30 -0.66
C LEU A 98 -3.97 -18.29 -2.18
N LYS A 99 -4.16 -17.13 -2.81
CA LYS A 99 -4.20 -17.01 -4.27
C LYS A 99 -2.80 -17.10 -4.91
N SER A 100 -1.80 -16.48 -4.31
CA SER A 100 -0.46 -16.33 -4.90
C SER A 100 0.63 -17.13 -4.20
N ALA A 101 0.30 -17.80 -3.09
CA ALA A 101 1.23 -18.52 -2.22
C ALA A 101 2.37 -17.62 -1.66
N HIS A 102 2.26 -16.30 -1.72
CA HIS A 102 3.22 -15.41 -1.06
C HIS A 102 3.11 -15.54 0.46
N HIS A 103 4.27 -15.44 1.11
CA HIS A 103 4.35 -15.34 2.56
C HIS A 103 4.70 -13.90 2.94
N LEU A 104 3.92 -13.34 3.85
CA LEU A 104 4.12 -12.01 4.39
C LEU A 104 4.32 -12.12 5.90
N THR A 105 5.22 -11.32 6.43
CA THR A 105 5.44 -11.24 7.87
C THR A 105 5.19 -9.82 8.34
N VAL A 106 4.41 -9.69 9.40
CA VAL A 106 4.22 -8.42 10.10
C VAL A 106 4.77 -8.54 11.50
N LYS A 107 5.75 -7.68 11.83
CA LYS A 107 6.29 -7.53 13.19
C LYS A 107 5.71 -6.26 13.80
N ARG A 108 5.49 -6.27 15.13
CA ARG A 108 5.19 -5.03 15.84
C ARG A 108 6.30 -4.65 16.80
N ASN A 109 6.52 -3.34 16.91
CA ASN A 109 7.40 -2.72 17.89
C ASN A 109 6.63 -1.55 18.53
N GLY A 110 6.04 -1.77 19.70
CA GLY A 110 5.02 -0.89 20.24
C GLY A 110 3.81 -0.81 19.29
N ASP A 111 3.44 0.40 18.88
CA ASP A 111 2.34 0.64 17.94
C ASP A 111 2.77 0.67 16.46
N LEU A 112 4.08 0.55 16.20
CA LEU A 112 4.61 0.53 14.85
C LEU A 112 4.57 -0.90 14.29
N LEU A 113 3.94 -1.09 13.15
CA LEU A 113 3.88 -2.34 12.41
C LEU A 113 4.84 -2.31 11.23
N MET A 114 5.56 -3.40 11.01
CA MET A 114 6.69 -3.49 10.09
C MET A 114 6.52 -4.69 9.17
N MET A 115 6.66 -4.46 7.88
CA MET A 115 6.65 -5.49 6.83
C MET A 115 7.95 -5.44 6.04
N ASP A 116 8.40 -6.61 5.58
CA ASP A 116 9.62 -6.78 4.79
C ASP A 116 9.28 -7.15 3.36
N PHE A 117 9.89 -6.45 2.39
CA PHE A 117 9.66 -6.63 0.96
C PHE A 117 10.97 -6.62 0.17
N PRO A 118 10.98 -7.14 -1.07
CA PRO A 118 12.12 -6.98 -1.98
C PRO A 118 12.35 -5.51 -2.31
N ALA A 119 13.62 -5.10 -2.34
CA ALA A 119 14.02 -3.83 -2.94
C ALA A 119 13.89 -3.91 -4.46
N ILE A 120 13.29 -2.90 -5.09
CA ILE A 120 13.14 -2.82 -6.54
C ILE A 120 13.96 -1.63 -7.05
N GLU A 121 15.07 -1.91 -7.70
CA GLU A 121 15.96 -0.89 -8.24
C GLU A 121 15.39 -0.31 -9.55
N PRO A 122 15.06 0.99 -9.60
CA PRO A 122 14.62 1.61 -10.83
C PRO A 122 15.81 1.95 -11.73
N VAL A 123 15.63 1.80 -13.05
CA VAL A 123 16.62 2.15 -14.06
C VAL A 123 16.21 3.41 -14.83
N PRO A 124 17.14 4.27 -15.25
CA PRO A 124 16.82 5.46 -16.06
C PRO A 124 15.99 5.10 -17.28
N PHE A 125 15.05 5.97 -17.61
CA PHE A 125 14.14 5.78 -18.74
C PHE A 125 14.03 7.06 -19.56
N GLU A 126 14.24 6.93 -20.89
CA GLU A 126 13.98 8.01 -21.82
C GLU A 126 12.48 8.11 -22.09
N TYR A 127 11.91 9.29 -21.87
CA TYR A 127 10.48 9.52 -21.97
C TYR A 127 10.13 10.55 -23.05
N ALA A 128 8.96 10.40 -23.66
CA ALA A 128 8.48 11.33 -24.66
C ALA A 128 7.81 12.56 -24.02
N GLU A 129 7.87 13.70 -24.69
CA GLU A 129 7.36 14.98 -24.18
C GLU A 129 5.86 14.95 -23.83
N TYR A 130 5.04 14.18 -24.58
CA TYR A 130 3.61 14.02 -24.27
C TYR A 130 3.35 13.44 -22.88
N MET A 131 4.31 12.67 -22.31
CA MET A 131 4.20 12.15 -20.96
C MET A 131 4.32 13.27 -19.92
N THR A 132 5.15 14.28 -20.17
CA THR A 132 5.24 15.51 -19.36
C THR A 132 3.91 16.26 -19.37
N GLU A 133 3.31 16.44 -20.55
CA GLU A 133 2.01 17.10 -20.67
C GLU A 133 0.91 16.34 -19.91
N ALA A 134 0.91 15.00 -20.02
CA ALA A 134 -0.05 14.15 -19.32
C ALA A 134 0.09 14.24 -17.78
N MET A 135 1.32 14.40 -17.29
CA MET A 135 1.59 14.56 -15.85
C MET A 135 1.34 15.97 -15.32
N GLY A 136 1.25 16.97 -16.21
CA GLY A 136 0.98 18.37 -15.87
C GLY A 136 2.21 19.15 -15.34
N ALA A 137 3.39 18.55 -15.28
CA ALA A 137 4.65 19.20 -14.94
C ALA A 137 5.84 18.44 -15.51
N LYS A 138 6.91 19.17 -15.87
CA LYS A 138 8.16 18.56 -16.38
C LYS A 138 8.92 17.89 -15.25
N PRO A 139 9.21 16.58 -15.32
CA PRO A 139 10.06 15.91 -14.36
C PRO A 139 11.53 16.30 -14.56
N LYS A 140 12.32 16.18 -13.51
CA LYS A 140 13.77 16.30 -13.56
C LYS A 140 14.41 15.05 -14.14
N GLU A 141 13.91 13.90 -13.73
CA GLU A 141 14.39 12.59 -14.11
C GLU A 141 13.21 11.62 -14.23
N VAL A 142 13.32 10.63 -15.11
CA VAL A 142 12.34 9.54 -15.20
C VAL A 142 13.07 8.21 -15.14
N TYR A 143 12.46 7.29 -14.42
CA TYR A 143 12.94 5.93 -14.22
C TYR A 143 11.81 4.93 -14.52
N ARG A 144 12.19 3.68 -14.72
CA ARG A 144 11.25 2.56 -14.77
C ARG A 144 11.74 1.39 -13.93
N THR A 145 10.80 0.58 -13.50
CA THR A 145 11.00 -0.80 -13.09
C THR A 145 10.48 -1.74 -14.18
N GLU A 146 10.46 -3.05 -13.96
CA GLU A 146 9.79 -3.97 -14.87
C GLU A 146 8.29 -3.66 -15.00
N ARG A 147 7.68 -3.15 -13.93
CA ARG A 147 6.24 -2.95 -13.84
C ARG A 147 5.80 -1.51 -13.97
N ASP A 148 6.53 -0.57 -13.39
CA ASP A 148 6.04 0.78 -13.11
C ASP A 148 6.99 1.87 -13.63
N LEU A 149 6.45 3.07 -13.85
CA LEU A 149 7.21 4.28 -14.13
C LEU A 149 7.38 5.10 -12.84
N MET A 150 8.49 5.82 -12.75
CA MET A 150 8.76 6.74 -11.64
C MET A 150 9.28 8.08 -12.17
N PHE A 151 8.58 9.16 -11.84
CA PHE A 151 8.91 10.54 -12.21
C PHE A 151 9.45 11.27 -10.97
N VAL A 152 10.65 11.83 -11.09
CA VAL A 152 11.31 12.60 -10.04
C VAL A 152 11.14 14.08 -10.32
N TYR A 153 10.64 14.84 -9.36
CA TYR A 153 10.42 16.27 -9.47
C TYR A 153 11.38 17.06 -8.55
N ASP A 154 11.51 18.36 -8.81
CA ASP A 154 12.42 19.22 -8.08
C ASP A 154 11.97 19.53 -6.65
N SER A 155 10.65 19.50 -6.36
CA SER A 155 10.12 19.92 -5.08
C SER A 155 8.89 19.13 -4.64
N GLU A 156 8.71 19.05 -3.32
CA GLU A 156 7.46 18.57 -2.69
C GLU A 156 6.24 19.31 -3.19
N GLU A 157 6.36 20.64 -3.38
CA GLU A 157 5.28 21.48 -3.86
C GLU A 157 4.82 21.08 -5.27
N THR A 158 5.76 20.76 -6.15
CA THR A 158 5.43 20.24 -7.49
C THR A 158 4.65 18.94 -7.38
N VAL A 159 5.12 17.97 -6.59
CA VAL A 159 4.43 16.68 -6.38
C VAL A 159 3.04 16.88 -5.80
N LEU A 160 2.89 17.76 -4.81
CA LEU A 160 1.60 18.06 -4.17
C LEU A 160 0.58 18.64 -5.16
N ASN A 161 1.03 19.54 -6.03
CA ASN A 161 0.16 20.27 -6.96
C ASN A 161 -0.04 19.57 -8.32
N LEU A 162 0.57 18.39 -8.55
CA LEU A 162 0.35 17.63 -9.76
C LEU A 162 -1.13 17.33 -9.98
N LYS A 163 -1.58 17.55 -11.21
CA LYS A 163 -2.93 17.22 -11.69
C LYS A 163 -2.82 16.43 -12.99
N PRO A 164 -2.46 15.13 -12.91
CA PRO A 164 -2.31 14.32 -14.11
C PRO A 164 -3.63 14.20 -14.88
N ASP A 165 -3.55 14.24 -16.19
CA ASP A 165 -4.64 13.80 -17.06
C ASP A 165 -4.64 12.26 -17.08
N PHE A 166 -5.45 11.65 -16.23
CA PHE A 166 -5.48 10.19 -16.09
C PHE A 166 -5.88 9.44 -17.36
N ASN A 167 -6.62 10.07 -18.27
CA ASN A 167 -6.93 9.47 -19.57
C ASN A 167 -5.67 9.36 -20.42
N LYS A 168 -4.85 10.42 -20.47
CA LYS A 168 -3.56 10.39 -21.18
C LYS A 168 -2.55 9.47 -20.49
N VAL A 169 -2.50 9.45 -19.15
CA VAL A 169 -1.60 8.55 -18.40
C VAL A 169 -1.95 7.09 -18.63
N ARG A 170 -3.23 6.76 -18.83
CA ARG A 170 -3.67 5.40 -19.18
C ARG A 170 -3.09 4.92 -20.51
N GLU A 171 -2.84 5.83 -21.46
CA GLU A 171 -2.29 5.53 -22.78
C GLU A 171 -0.75 5.39 -22.80
N PHE A 172 -0.06 5.52 -21.66
CA PHE A 172 1.38 5.33 -21.63
C PHE A 172 1.74 3.90 -22.08
N PRO A 173 2.71 3.72 -23.01
CA PRO A 173 3.00 2.42 -23.60
C PRO A 173 3.63 1.44 -22.61
N VAL A 174 4.21 1.97 -21.53
CA VAL A 174 4.90 1.21 -20.47
C VAL A 174 4.39 1.66 -19.09
N GLY A 175 4.65 0.85 -18.09
CA GLY A 175 4.23 1.09 -16.70
C GLY A 175 2.76 0.73 -16.47
N LYS A 176 2.48 -0.11 -15.46
CA LYS A 176 1.13 -0.36 -14.96
C LYS A 176 0.67 0.80 -14.08
N SER A 177 1.62 1.36 -13.33
CA SER A 177 1.41 2.54 -12.50
C SER A 177 2.45 3.62 -12.78
N VAL A 178 2.18 4.81 -12.27
CA VAL A 178 3.10 5.94 -12.28
C VAL A 178 3.31 6.41 -10.85
N TYR A 179 4.55 6.33 -10.38
CA TYR A 179 5.00 6.89 -9.11
C TYR A 179 5.61 8.26 -9.35
N VAL A 180 5.35 9.18 -8.46
CA VAL A 180 6.00 10.50 -8.47
C VAL A 180 6.64 10.77 -7.12
N THR A 181 7.82 11.40 -7.13
CA THR A 181 8.58 11.65 -5.91
C THR A 181 9.42 12.92 -5.99
N ALA A 182 9.70 13.50 -4.84
CA ALA A 182 10.63 14.61 -4.63
C ALA A 182 11.23 14.57 -3.22
N ARG A 183 12.27 15.38 -2.96
CA ARG A 183 12.73 15.66 -1.60
C ARG A 183 11.61 16.26 -0.78
N GLY A 184 11.46 15.79 0.47
CA GLY A 184 10.51 16.34 1.42
C GLY A 184 11.04 17.62 2.09
N ARG A 185 10.14 18.47 2.60
CA ARG A 185 10.45 19.63 3.44
C ARG A 185 10.51 19.27 4.91
N SER A 186 9.52 18.49 5.38
CA SER A 186 9.38 18.06 6.79
C SER A 186 9.67 16.58 7.00
N CYS A 187 9.98 15.86 5.94
CA CYS A 187 10.36 14.44 5.92
C CYS A 187 11.49 14.24 4.92
N ASP A 188 11.98 13.04 4.77
CA ASP A 188 13.12 12.76 3.89
C ASP A 188 12.74 12.88 2.40
N TYR A 189 11.58 12.33 2.01
CA TYR A 189 11.04 12.42 0.66
C TYR A 189 9.52 12.23 0.67
N VAL A 190 8.91 12.64 -0.42
CA VAL A 190 7.46 12.53 -0.63
C VAL A 190 7.17 11.74 -1.89
N GLY A 191 5.95 11.20 -1.99
CA GLY A 191 5.49 10.54 -3.21
C GLY A 191 3.98 10.56 -3.36
N ARG A 192 3.51 10.25 -4.59
CA ARG A 192 2.14 9.89 -4.91
C ARG A 192 2.14 8.74 -5.90
N ALA A 193 1.09 7.94 -5.92
CA ALA A 193 0.98 6.74 -6.76
C ALA A 193 -0.32 6.77 -7.56
N PHE A 194 -0.22 6.61 -8.88
CA PHE A 194 -1.34 6.66 -9.82
C PHE A 194 -1.44 5.33 -10.58
N TRP A 195 -2.64 4.73 -10.61
CA TRP A 195 -2.94 3.45 -11.25
C TRP A 195 -4.08 3.53 -12.26
N PRO A 196 -4.10 4.52 -13.18
CA PRO A 196 -5.26 4.74 -14.06
C PRO A 196 -5.55 3.55 -14.97
N LYS A 197 -4.55 2.73 -15.32
CA LYS A 197 -4.74 1.48 -16.09
C LYS A 197 -5.55 0.42 -15.33
N LEU A 198 -5.62 0.51 -14.00
CA LEU A 198 -6.43 -0.36 -13.15
C LEU A 198 -7.72 0.33 -12.68
N ASN A 199 -8.11 1.46 -13.32
CA ASN A 199 -9.26 2.29 -12.95
C ASN A 199 -9.18 2.92 -11.54
N ILE A 200 -7.98 3.01 -10.98
CA ILE A 200 -7.68 3.72 -9.72
C ILE A 200 -6.89 4.96 -10.09
N ASN A 201 -7.49 6.14 -10.01
CA ASN A 201 -6.79 7.38 -10.37
C ASN A 201 -5.59 7.62 -9.44
N GLU A 202 -5.77 7.49 -8.14
CA GLU A 202 -4.71 7.68 -7.15
C GLU A 202 -4.92 6.71 -5.97
N ASP A 203 -3.84 6.02 -5.57
CA ASP A 203 -3.82 5.18 -4.37
C ASP A 203 -3.54 6.05 -3.15
N PRO A 204 -4.37 6.01 -2.10
CA PRO A 204 -4.16 6.81 -0.89
C PRO A 204 -2.79 6.61 -0.24
N VAL A 205 -2.34 5.36 -0.05
CA VAL A 205 -0.97 5.02 0.37
C VAL A 205 -0.55 3.69 -0.24
N CYS A 206 0.43 3.73 -1.14
CA CYS A 206 0.88 2.61 -1.95
C CYS A 206 2.16 1.97 -1.39
N GLY A 207 2.06 0.87 -0.67
CA GLY A 207 3.23 0.13 -0.17
C GLY A 207 4.21 -0.30 -1.28
N ALA A 208 3.70 -0.73 -2.44
CA ALA A 208 4.51 -1.16 -3.58
C ALA A 208 5.42 -0.05 -4.13
N MET A 209 4.99 1.22 -4.10
CA MET A 209 5.81 2.36 -4.50
C MET A 209 7.09 2.45 -3.64
N TYR A 210 6.98 2.17 -2.34
CA TYR A 210 8.11 2.29 -1.42
C TYR A 210 9.16 1.20 -1.61
N CYS A 211 8.81 0.05 -2.18
CA CYS A 211 9.80 -0.94 -2.62
C CYS A 211 10.80 -0.34 -3.64
N THR A 212 10.37 0.67 -4.40
CA THR A 212 11.19 1.39 -5.40
C THR A 212 11.79 2.68 -4.82
N LEU A 213 11.03 3.46 -4.06
CA LEU A 213 11.50 4.75 -3.55
C LEU A 213 12.60 4.60 -2.49
N ILE A 214 12.55 3.55 -1.64
CA ILE A 214 13.54 3.35 -0.58
C ILE A 214 14.95 3.16 -1.15
N PRO A 215 15.24 2.20 -2.05
CA PRO A 215 16.58 2.06 -2.63
C PRO A 215 17.01 3.28 -3.46
N PHE A 216 16.06 3.90 -4.19
CA PHE A 216 16.31 5.11 -4.96
C PHE A 216 16.80 6.28 -4.09
N TRP A 217 16.11 6.57 -2.99
CA TRP A 217 16.47 7.66 -2.09
C TRP A 217 17.65 7.30 -1.20
N TYR A 218 17.84 6.03 -0.82
CA TYR A 218 19.05 5.59 -0.12
C TYR A 218 20.32 5.96 -0.89
N LYS A 219 20.37 5.64 -2.19
CA LYS A 219 21.54 5.98 -3.06
C LYS A 219 21.83 7.46 -3.14
N ARG A 220 20.85 8.32 -2.91
CA ARG A 220 20.99 9.79 -2.99
C ARG A 220 21.26 10.46 -1.65
N MET A 221 20.90 9.81 -0.58
CA MET A 221 20.94 10.41 0.75
C MET A 221 21.94 9.71 1.66
N GLU A 222 22.35 8.49 1.31
CA GLU A 222 23.19 7.61 2.13
C GLU A 222 22.61 7.41 3.55
N LYS A 223 21.27 7.45 3.65
CA LYS A 223 20.53 7.36 4.89
C LYS A 223 19.70 6.09 4.91
N GLN A 224 20.08 5.13 5.77
CA GLN A 224 19.47 3.81 5.84
C GLN A 224 18.02 3.85 6.34
N LYS A 225 17.73 4.70 7.34
CA LYS A 225 16.38 4.89 7.89
C LYS A 225 15.85 6.25 7.48
N THR A 226 14.69 6.26 6.84
CA THR A 226 14.05 7.47 6.34
C THR A 226 12.60 7.53 6.73
N VAL A 227 12.04 8.73 6.75
CA VAL A 227 10.60 8.98 6.90
C VAL A 227 10.10 9.58 5.60
N ALA A 228 9.12 8.93 5.00
CA ALA A 228 8.45 9.39 3.80
C ALA A 228 7.01 9.80 4.07
N ARG A 229 6.45 10.68 3.25
CA ARG A 229 5.03 11.01 3.24
C ARG A 229 4.44 10.79 1.86
N GLN A 230 3.30 10.13 1.80
CA GLN A 230 2.49 10.10 0.59
C GLN A 230 1.52 11.28 0.62
N LEU A 231 1.50 12.08 -0.47
CA LEU A 231 0.77 13.34 -0.56
C LEU A 231 -0.55 13.19 -1.33
N SER A 232 -1.23 12.06 -1.16
CA SER A 232 -2.60 11.88 -1.64
C SER A 232 -3.58 12.77 -0.86
N ALA A 233 -4.85 12.78 -1.24
CA ALA A 233 -5.89 13.50 -0.50
C ALA A 233 -6.01 13.05 0.97
N ARG A 234 -5.73 11.78 1.27
CA ARG A 234 -5.77 11.22 2.63
C ARG A 234 -4.44 11.34 3.36
N THR A 235 -3.35 11.48 2.64
CA THR A 235 -1.97 11.47 3.13
C THR A 235 -1.60 10.17 3.87
N GLY A 236 -0.31 9.98 4.17
CA GLY A 236 0.16 8.92 5.03
C GLY A 236 1.64 9.06 5.34
N THR A 237 2.08 8.48 6.46
CA THR A 237 3.47 8.49 6.92
C THR A 237 4.03 7.09 6.90
N ILE A 238 5.17 6.93 6.27
CA ILE A 238 5.83 5.65 6.08
C ILE A 238 7.24 5.74 6.66
N TYR A 239 7.56 4.85 7.59
CA TYR A 239 8.90 4.68 8.11
C TYR A 239 9.60 3.61 7.28
N CYS A 240 10.69 3.97 6.67
CA CYS A 240 11.39 3.19 5.66
C CYS A 240 12.78 2.80 6.14
N GLU A 241 13.20 1.55 5.86
CA GLU A 241 14.55 1.11 6.14
C GLU A 241 15.08 0.27 4.97
N TYR A 242 16.33 0.54 4.54
CA TYR A 242 16.97 -0.16 3.42
C TYR A 242 17.98 -1.19 3.92
N HIS A 243 17.92 -2.41 3.39
CA HIS A 243 18.76 -3.55 3.77
C HIS A 243 19.46 -4.24 2.58
N GLY A 244 19.77 -3.47 1.52
CA GLY A 244 20.37 -4.01 0.30
C GLY A 244 19.33 -4.54 -0.68
N ASP A 245 19.10 -5.84 -0.71
CA ASP A 245 18.08 -6.48 -1.56
C ASP A 245 16.67 -6.47 -0.94
N ARG A 246 16.53 -6.00 0.31
CA ARG A 246 15.27 -5.91 1.05
C ARG A 246 15.01 -4.50 1.54
N VAL A 247 13.73 -4.21 1.76
CA VAL A 247 13.26 -2.98 2.40
C VAL A 247 12.28 -3.31 3.52
N THR A 248 12.36 -2.56 4.62
CA THR A 248 11.31 -2.56 5.63
C THR A 248 10.41 -1.35 5.43
N ILE A 249 9.11 -1.60 5.31
CA ILE A 249 8.05 -0.61 5.20
C ILE A 249 7.24 -0.68 6.49
N SER A 250 7.18 0.41 7.24
CA SER A 250 6.50 0.43 8.53
C SER A 250 5.51 1.58 8.62
N GLY A 251 4.44 1.37 9.39
CA GLY A 251 3.43 2.38 9.64
C GLY A 251 2.60 2.07 10.89
N HIS A 252 1.90 3.09 11.35
CA HIS A 252 0.84 2.94 12.34
C HIS A 252 -0.47 2.57 11.66
N CYS A 253 -1.44 2.10 12.43
CA CYS A 253 -2.81 1.90 11.97
C CYS A 253 -3.78 2.52 12.98
N ALA A 254 -4.88 3.09 12.47
CA ALA A 254 -5.95 3.66 13.26
C ALA A 254 -7.26 2.88 13.03
N LEU A 255 -7.92 2.45 14.10
CA LEU A 255 -9.22 1.78 14.02
C LEU A 255 -10.31 2.82 13.75
N TYR A 256 -11.02 2.67 12.64
CA TYR A 256 -12.16 3.52 12.30
C TYR A 256 -13.49 2.92 12.76
N ALA A 257 -13.71 1.62 12.51
CA ALA A 257 -14.97 0.98 12.86
C ALA A 257 -14.77 -0.48 13.33
N GLU A 258 -15.65 -0.92 14.23
CA GLU A 258 -15.78 -2.30 14.66
C GLU A 258 -17.27 -2.65 14.65
N GLY A 259 -17.63 -3.84 14.12
CA GLY A 259 -19.01 -4.27 14.06
C GLY A 259 -19.18 -5.71 13.60
N ASN A 260 -20.38 -6.00 13.10
CA ASN A 260 -20.69 -7.31 12.52
C ASN A 260 -21.42 -7.09 11.19
N ILE A 261 -21.06 -7.87 10.18
CA ILE A 261 -21.80 -7.95 8.93
C ILE A 261 -22.88 -9.04 9.11
N CYS A 262 -24.10 -8.69 8.75
CA CYS A 262 -25.22 -9.65 8.67
C CYS A 262 -25.12 -10.37 7.32
N VAL A 263 -24.48 -11.52 7.31
CA VAL A 263 -24.45 -12.43 6.15
C VAL A 263 -25.31 -13.65 6.47
N ASP A 264 -26.16 -14.01 5.53
CA ASP A 264 -26.93 -15.25 5.60
C ASP A 264 -25.98 -16.44 5.41
N GLU A 265 -26.30 -17.58 6.02
CA GLU A 265 -25.54 -18.83 5.93
C GLU A 265 -25.42 -19.37 4.51
#